data_a8e14d3c4694b8a5dfd255a69dd67965
#
_entry.id   a8e14d3c4694b8a5dfd255a69dd67965
#
_cell.length_a   1.000
_cell.length_b   1.000
_cell.length_c   1.000
_cell.angle_alpha   90.00
_cell.angle_beta   90.00
_cell.angle_gamma   90.00
#
_symmetry.space_group_name_H-M   'P 1'
#
loop_
_entity.id
_entity.type
_entity.pdbx_description
1 polymer ?
#
loop_
_entity_poly.entity_id
_entity_poly.type
_entity_poly.pdbx_seq_one_letter_code
_entity_poly.pdbx_strand_id
1 'polypeptide(L)'
;VMVNLKGGASKTTATYLVGATVGRVRGGNVLAQDNNENQGTLGDLAMPASHDLTATDLLNNIDRFAVPSNSPELMNYMRPQGENRFHVLASQNKASNQQVIDGAAFVQLHSMLRQFYHLIIVDTGNAATASTWQAAVEIADEIVLVALNKKDSTKKLAATVDILVAQGLEEKLSRGILILSEPARKARKNSDEYRASEENREQTIEHFKHYVREVVVVPYDEALNGSRIVYENLAPATQRAYLAATAAIIDGL
;
A
#
# COMPACT_ATOMS: atom_id res chain seq x y z
N VAL A 1 -2.85 -4.56 -4.67
CA VAL A 1 -2.08 -3.34 -4.97
C VAL A 1 -2.77 -2.10 -4.43
N MET A 2 -2.04 -1.18 -3.77
CA MET A 2 -2.57 0.08 -3.23
C MET A 2 -2.40 1.21 -4.25
N VAL A 3 -3.50 1.87 -4.68
CA VAL A 3 -3.47 2.86 -5.76
C VAL A 3 -4.16 4.17 -5.42
N ASN A 4 -3.58 5.27 -5.83
CA ASN A 4 -4.11 6.62 -5.99
C ASN A 4 -3.02 7.48 -6.64
N LEU A 5 -3.38 8.33 -7.57
CA LEU A 5 -2.45 9.25 -8.24
C LEU A 5 -2.06 10.47 -7.39
N LYS A 6 -2.62 10.62 -6.19
CA LYS A 6 -2.26 11.68 -5.25
C LYS A 6 -1.09 11.26 -4.37
N GLY A 7 -0.02 12.05 -4.36
CA GLY A 7 1.03 11.97 -3.34
C GLY A 7 0.47 12.32 -1.96
N GLY A 8 0.84 11.57 -0.94
CA GLY A 8 0.31 11.76 0.42
C GLY A 8 -1.15 11.32 0.61
N ALA A 9 -1.66 10.41 -0.24
CA ALA A 9 -3.00 9.80 -0.07
C ALA A 9 -3.03 8.67 0.98
N SER A 10 -1.98 8.48 1.75
CA SER A 10 -1.81 7.43 2.77
C SER A 10 -1.66 6.01 2.22
N LYS A 11 -1.28 5.83 0.95
CA LYS A 11 -1.03 4.50 0.37
C LYS A 11 0.01 3.72 1.17
N THR A 12 1.17 4.32 1.43
CA THR A 12 2.27 3.71 2.18
C THR A 12 1.86 3.32 3.60
N THR A 13 1.09 4.19 4.27
CA THR A 13 0.51 3.90 5.58
C THR A 13 -0.45 2.70 5.52
N ALA A 14 -1.33 2.66 4.52
CA ALA A 14 -2.27 1.56 4.33
C ALA A 14 -1.53 0.24 3.99
N THR A 15 -0.53 0.28 3.12
CA THR A 15 0.33 -0.87 2.80
C THR A 15 0.98 -1.45 4.05
N TYR A 16 1.58 -0.60 4.88
CA TYR A 16 2.22 -1.01 6.13
C TYR A 16 1.22 -1.62 7.11
N LEU A 17 0.08 -0.96 7.32
CA LEU A 17 -0.91 -1.38 8.32
C LEU A 17 -1.69 -2.63 7.92
N VAL A 18 -1.98 -2.82 6.63
CA VAL A 18 -2.54 -4.09 6.14
C VAL A 18 -1.52 -5.21 6.35
N GLY A 19 -0.24 -5.00 6.01
CA GLY A 19 0.83 -5.97 6.28
C GLY A 19 0.95 -6.33 7.76
N ALA A 20 0.96 -5.32 8.63
CA ALA A 20 1.02 -5.50 10.08
C ALA A 20 -0.21 -6.26 10.62
N THR A 21 -1.40 -5.93 10.13
CA THR A 21 -2.65 -6.57 10.57
C THR A 21 -2.66 -8.05 10.18
N VAL A 22 -2.33 -8.40 8.92
CA VAL A 22 -2.25 -9.80 8.49
C VAL A 22 -1.19 -10.55 9.28
N GLY A 23 0.01 -9.97 9.42
CA GLY A 23 1.11 -10.60 10.13
C GLY A 23 0.78 -10.89 11.60
N ARG A 24 0.07 -9.99 12.28
CA ARG A 24 -0.36 -10.18 13.68
C ARG A 24 -1.46 -11.23 13.82
N VAL A 25 -2.43 -11.23 12.91
CA VAL A 25 -3.61 -12.13 13.00
C VAL A 25 -3.26 -13.53 12.54
N ARG A 26 -2.62 -13.70 11.41
CA ARG A 26 -2.30 -15.01 10.82
C ARG A 26 -0.84 -15.43 11.02
N GLY A 27 0.05 -14.46 11.14
CA GLY A 27 1.48 -14.70 10.97
C GLY A 27 1.81 -15.12 9.54
N GLY A 28 3.05 -15.47 9.30
CA GLY A 28 3.43 -16.09 8.05
C GLY A 28 4.02 -15.14 7.01
N ASN A 29 4.15 -15.62 5.79
CA ASN A 29 4.92 -15.01 4.73
C ASN A 29 4.14 -13.87 4.06
N VAL A 30 4.16 -12.70 4.70
CA VAL A 30 3.54 -11.45 4.23
C VAL A 30 4.63 -10.45 3.90
N LEU A 31 4.55 -9.84 2.72
CA LEU A 31 5.47 -8.82 2.24
C LEU A 31 4.73 -7.53 1.92
N ALA A 32 5.23 -6.41 2.39
CA ALA A 32 4.93 -5.09 1.87
C ALA A 32 6.08 -4.65 0.97
N GLN A 33 5.78 -4.46 -0.31
CA GLN A 33 6.76 -4.08 -1.34
C GLN A 33 6.57 -2.63 -1.74
N ASP A 34 7.63 -1.84 -1.63
CA ASP A 34 7.68 -0.48 -2.15
C ASP A 34 7.96 -0.53 -3.67
N ASN A 35 6.99 -0.09 -4.47
CA ASN A 35 7.08 -0.02 -5.92
C ASN A 35 7.05 1.44 -6.41
N ASN A 36 7.78 2.31 -5.72
CA ASN A 36 7.92 3.70 -6.13
C ASN A 36 9.23 3.88 -6.91
N GLU A 37 9.13 4.43 -8.12
CA GLU A 37 10.25 4.59 -9.06
C GLU A 37 11.28 5.63 -8.62
N ASN A 38 10.84 6.64 -7.85
CA ASN A 38 11.71 7.76 -7.48
C ASN A 38 12.29 7.59 -6.07
N GLN A 39 11.45 7.77 -5.07
CA GLN A 39 11.82 7.61 -3.67
C GLN A 39 10.60 7.09 -2.92
N GLY A 40 10.63 5.83 -2.55
CA GLY A 40 9.60 5.25 -1.72
C GLY A 40 9.80 5.59 -0.26
N THR A 41 8.69 5.70 0.45
CA THR A 41 8.68 6.04 1.88
C THR A 41 8.32 4.86 2.78
N LEU A 42 8.04 3.70 2.19
CA LEU A 42 7.68 2.49 2.97
C LEU A 42 8.85 2.03 3.86
N GLY A 43 10.07 2.15 3.37
CA GLY A 43 11.27 1.87 4.14
C GLY A 43 11.48 2.80 5.34
N ASP A 44 10.98 4.03 5.28
CA ASP A 44 11.08 5.01 6.37
C ASP A 44 10.05 4.74 7.48
N LEU A 45 8.85 4.24 7.11
CA LEU A 45 7.82 3.82 8.06
C LEU A 45 8.17 2.50 8.77
N ALA A 46 8.99 1.67 8.12
CA ALA A 46 9.37 0.35 8.59
C ALA A 46 10.36 0.41 9.77
N MET A 47 10.41 -0.68 10.52
CA MET A 47 11.52 -0.89 11.47
C MET A 47 12.84 -0.92 10.69
N PRO A 48 13.90 -0.30 11.23
CA PRO A 48 15.20 -0.31 10.57
C PRO A 48 15.77 -1.73 10.50
N ALA A 49 16.44 -2.03 9.39
CA ALA A 49 17.23 -3.24 9.26
C ALA A 49 18.71 -2.95 9.53
N SER A 50 19.50 -4.00 9.68
CA SER A 50 20.97 -3.92 9.80
C SER A 50 21.68 -3.65 8.45
N HIS A 51 20.92 -3.44 7.38
CA HIS A 51 21.38 -3.24 6.00
C HIS A 51 20.58 -2.15 5.30
N ASP A 52 21.14 -1.61 4.21
CA ASP A 52 20.51 -0.62 3.33
C ASP A 52 20.08 -1.23 1.99
N LEU A 53 20.07 -2.58 1.87
CA LEU A 53 19.69 -3.26 0.63
C LEU A 53 18.23 -3.02 0.27
N THR A 54 17.96 -2.93 -1.03
CA THR A 54 16.68 -2.51 -1.62
C THR A 54 16.17 -3.51 -2.66
N ALA A 55 15.00 -3.24 -3.23
CA ALA A 55 14.46 -4.01 -4.34
C ALA A 55 15.39 -4.06 -5.56
N THR A 56 16.15 -2.99 -5.82
CA THR A 56 17.15 -2.94 -6.91
C THR A 56 18.32 -3.89 -6.65
N ASP A 57 18.79 -3.93 -5.42
CA ASP A 57 19.88 -4.85 -5.03
C ASP A 57 19.44 -6.31 -5.13
N LEU A 58 18.19 -6.59 -4.74
CA LEU A 58 17.60 -7.92 -4.88
C LEU A 58 17.45 -8.31 -6.35
N LEU A 59 16.95 -7.40 -7.20
CA LEU A 59 16.80 -7.62 -8.64
C LEU A 59 18.16 -7.96 -9.30
N ASN A 60 19.22 -7.25 -8.94
CA ASN A 60 20.58 -7.48 -9.45
C ASN A 60 21.16 -8.86 -9.06
N ASN A 61 20.54 -9.53 -8.10
CA ASN A 61 20.94 -10.84 -7.61
C ASN A 61 19.83 -11.89 -7.79
N ILE A 62 18.84 -11.63 -8.65
CA ILE A 62 17.61 -12.43 -8.73
C ILE A 62 17.86 -13.89 -9.11
N ASP A 63 18.88 -14.17 -9.92
CA ASP A 63 19.23 -15.53 -10.35
C ASP A 63 19.60 -16.46 -9.19
N ARG A 64 20.05 -15.89 -8.05
CA ARG A 64 20.36 -16.66 -6.84
C ARG A 64 19.11 -17.24 -6.18
N PHE A 65 17.94 -16.70 -6.51
CA PHE A 65 16.62 -17.06 -5.96
C PHE A 65 15.76 -17.87 -6.92
N ALA A 66 16.33 -18.37 -8.01
CA ALA A 66 15.66 -19.27 -8.94
C ALA A 66 15.16 -20.57 -8.27
N VAL A 67 15.76 -20.94 -7.14
CA VAL A 67 15.37 -22.10 -6.35
C VAL A 67 14.93 -21.66 -4.95
N PRO A 68 13.73 -22.10 -4.46
CA PRO A 68 13.19 -21.71 -3.15
C PRO A 68 14.09 -22.06 -1.94
N SER A 69 15.06 -22.97 -2.10
CA SER A 69 16.00 -23.32 -1.04
C SER A 69 16.86 -22.16 -0.52
N ASN A 70 16.96 -21.06 -1.28
CA ASN A 70 17.74 -19.87 -0.90
C ASN A 70 16.94 -18.86 -0.05
N SER A 71 15.82 -19.29 0.55
CA SER A 71 15.00 -18.46 1.44
C SER A 71 15.79 -17.73 2.55
N PRO A 72 16.79 -18.33 3.23
CA PRO A 72 17.58 -17.61 4.22
C PRO A 72 18.35 -16.41 3.65
N GLU A 73 18.87 -16.51 2.42
CA GLU A 73 19.59 -15.40 1.78
C GLU A 73 18.65 -14.25 1.40
N LEU A 74 17.39 -14.56 1.04
CA LEU A 74 16.37 -13.54 0.74
C LEU A 74 16.16 -12.60 1.92
N MET A 75 16.27 -13.10 3.16
CA MET A 75 16.10 -12.29 4.36
C MET A 75 17.14 -11.17 4.49
N ASN A 76 18.28 -11.26 3.83
CA ASN A 76 19.27 -10.19 3.81
C ASN A 76 18.79 -8.91 3.08
N TYR A 77 17.75 -9.02 2.27
CA TYR A 77 17.14 -7.89 1.53
C TYR A 77 15.87 -7.38 2.21
N MET A 78 15.34 -8.12 3.17
CA MET A 78 14.08 -7.81 3.83
C MET A 78 14.30 -7.04 5.13
N ARG A 79 13.32 -6.21 5.48
CA ARG A 79 13.24 -5.52 6.77
C ARG A 79 12.16 -6.20 7.63
N PRO A 80 12.54 -7.09 8.56
CA PRO A 80 11.60 -7.76 9.44
C PRO A 80 10.91 -6.75 10.36
N GLN A 81 9.59 -6.87 10.53
CA GLN A 81 8.78 -5.94 11.32
C GLN A 81 8.44 -6.47 12.73
N GLY A 82 9.33 -7.27 13.30
CA GLY A 82 9.26 -7.75 14.69
C GLY A 82 7.93 -8.41 15.02
N GLU A 83 7.25 -7.94 16.05
CA GLU A 83 5.95 -8.48 16.50
C GLU A 83 4.83 -8.34 15.48
N ASN A 84 4.97 -7.47 14.49
CA ASN A 84 4.02 -7.37 13.38
C ASN A 84 4.12 -8.53 12.38
N ARG A 85 5.15 -9.36 12.47
CA ARG A 85 5.32 -10.64 11.74
C ARG A 85 5.11 -10.55 10.23
N PHE A 86 5.60 -9.47 9.61
CA PHE A 86 5.68 -9.32 8.17
C PHE A 86 7.03 -8.71 7.78
N HIS A 87 7.32 -8.66 6.48
CA HIS A 87 8.53 -8.10 5.95
C HIS A 87 8.25 -6.88 5.08
N VAL A 88 9.21 -5.97 5.01
CA VAL A 88 9.20 -4.85 4.08
C VAL A 88 10.38 -4.98 3.12
N LEU A 89 10.12 -4.85 1.82
CA LEU A 89 11.12 -4.66 0.78
C LEU A 89 11.08 -3.19 0.36
N ALA A 90 12.12 -2.45 0.73
CA ALA A 90 12.20 -1.03 0.46
C ALA A 90 12.63 -0.76 -1.00
N SER A 91 12.12 0.33 -1.59
CA SER A 91 12.66 0.90 -2.81
C SER A 91 13.95 1.68 -2.55
N GLN A 92 14.63 2.07 -3.61
CA GLN A 92 15.88 2.83 -3.51
C GLN A 92 15.62 4.26 -3.04
N ASN A 93 16.38 4.73 -2.04
CA ASN A 93 16.26 6.08 -1.48
C ASN A 93 17.35 7.07 -1.96
N LYS A 94 18.31 6.62 -2.78
CA LYS A 94 19.44 7.46 -3.20
C LYS A 94 19.33 7.80 -4.68
N ALA A 95 19.50 9.08 -5.02
CA ALA A 95 19.77 9.56 -6.37
C ALA A 95 21.17 9.10 -6.81
N SER A 96 21.37 7.81 -6.97
CA SER A 96 22.59 7.21 -7.53
C SER A 96 22.29 6.76 -8.97
N ASN A 97 23.28 6.69 -9.82
CA ASN A 97 23.22 6.19 -11.20
C ASN A 97 22.85 4.69 -11.30
N GLN A 98 22.01 4.19 -10.40
CA GLN A 98 21.60 2.81 -10.39
C GLN A 98 20.37 2.60 -11.28
N GLN A 99 20.23 1.39 -11.76
CA GLN A 99 19.17 0.94 -12.63
C GLN A 99 17.80 1.20 -12.00
N VAL A 100 16.95 1.95 -12.71
CA VAL A 100 15.55 2.14 -12.33
C VAL A 100 14.81 0.85 -12.64
N ILE A 101 14.02 0.35 -11.69
CA ILE A 101 13.13 -0.78 -11.92
C ILE A 101 12.04 -0.34 -12.90
N ASP A 102 11.95 -0.98 -14.06
CA ASP A 102 10.86 -0.82 -15.01
C ASP A 102 9.76 -1.88 -14.78
N GLY A 103 8.70 -1.83 -15.60
CA GLY A 103 7.57 -2.77 -15.49
C GLY A 103 7.97 -4.23 -15.65
N ALA A 104 8.88 -4.54 -16.60
CA ALA A 104 9.34 -5.92 -16.82
C ALA A 104 10.17 -6.44 -15.64
N ALA A 105 11.06 -5.61 -15.12
CA ALA A 105 11.86 -5.91 -13.93
C ALA A 105 10.99 -6.08 -12.69
N PHE A 106 9.91 -5.27 -12.53
CA PHE A 106 8.94 -5.44 -11.47
C PHE A 106 8.23 -6.79 -11.57
N VAL A 107 7.74 -7.19 -12.76
CA VAL A 107 7.08 -8.48 -12.97
C VAL A 107 8.02 -9.64 -12.66
N GLN A 108 9.29 -9.55 -13.07
CA GLN A 108 10.31 -10.57 -12.78
C GLN A 108 10.53 -10.71 -11.27
N LEU A 109 10.73 -9.58 -10.57
CA LEU A 109 10.91 -9.53 -9.13
C LEU A 109 9.69 -10.10 -8.39
N HIS A 110 8.49 -9.65 -8.77
CA HIS A 110 7.24 -10.11 -8.17
C HIS A 110 7.03 -11.62 -8.36
N SER A 111 7.29 -12.15 -9.56
CA SER A 111 7.17 -13.58 -9.86
C SER A 111 8.12 -14.43 -9.00
N MET A 112 9.33 -13.93 -8.74
CA MET A 112 10.26 -14.58 -7.82
C MET A 112 9.74 -14.51 -6.39
N LEU A 113 9.29 -13.35 -5.91
CA LEU A 113 8.80 -13.14 -4.53
C LEU A 113 7.57 -14.00 -4.21
N ARG A 114 6.68 -14.26 -5.16
CA ARG A 114 5.52 -15.15 -4.99
C ARG A 114 5.88 -16.60 -4.62
N GLN A 115 7.12 -17.04 -4.83
CA GLN A 115 7.58 -18.35 -4.39
C GLN A 115 7.81 -18.41 -2.86
N PHE A 116 7.98 -17.25 -2.21
CA PHE A 116 8.34 -17.13 -0.80
C PHE A 116 7.23 -16.50 0.06
N TYR A 117 6.35 -15.71 -0.56
CA TYR A 117 5.32 -14.95 0.13
C TYR A 117 3.92 -15.32 -0.37
N HIS A 118 3.01 -15.58 0.56
CA HIS A 118 1.62 -15.89 0.25
C HIS A 118 0.78 -14.63 -0.01
N LEU A 119 1.19 -13.50 0.56
CA LEU A 119 0.58 -12.21 0.34
C LEU A 119 1.67 -11.16 0.10
N ILE A 120 1.56 -10.46 -1.03
CA ILE A 120 2.43 -9.33 -1.38
C ILE A 120 1.55 -8.10 -1.52
N ILE A 121 1.75 -7.10 -0.65
CA ILE A 121 1.04 -5.83 -0.67
C ILE A 121 1.96 -4.81 -1.34
N VAL A 122 1.55 -4.31 -2.49
CA VAL A 122 2.39 -3.42 -3.31
C VAL A 122 1.96 -1.96 -3.08
N ASP A 123 2.88 -1.14 -2.60
CA ASP A 123 2.74 0.32 -2.50
C ASP A 123 3.17 0.97 -3.80
N THR A 124 2.24 1.56 -4.55
CA THR A 124 2.56 2.16 -5.85
C THR A 124 2.96 3.63 -5.75
N GLY A 125 3.75 4.07 -6.71
CA GLY A 125 3.97 5.49 -6.98
C GLY A 125 2.67 6.24 -7.38
N ASN A 126 2.84 7.48 -7.84
CA ASN A 126 1.73 8.39 -8.14
C ASN A 126 1.53 8.62 -9.65
N ALA A 127 2.27 7.94 -10.51
CA ALA A 127 2.26 8.13 -11.95
C ALA A 127 1.65 6.92 -12.67
N ALA A 128 0.40 7.04 -13.16
CA ALA A 128 -0.25 5.98 -13.94
C ALA A 128 0.45 5.68 -15.28
N THR A 129 1.28 6.59 -15.76
CA THR A 129 2.09 6.40 -16.98
C THR A 129 3.36 5.61 -16.74
N ALA A 130 3.72 5.39 -15.49
CA ALA A 130 4.89 4.61 -15.12
C ALA A 130 4.68 3.12 -15.41
N SER A 131 5.65 2.49 -16.05
CA SER A 131 5.56 1.08 -16.44
C SER A 131 5.42 0.15 -15.23
N THR A 132 6.03 0.50 -14.09
CA THR A 132 5.91 -0.23 -12.82
C THR A 132 4.51 -0.15 -12.23
N TRP A 133 3.85 1.02 -12.33
CA TRP A 133 2.47 1.19 -11.89
C TRP A 133 1.53 0.35 -12.75
N GLN A 134 1.69 0.42 -14.09
CA GLN A 134 0.87 -0.34 -15.04
C GLN A 134 1.03 -1.84 -14.81
N ALA A 135 2.27 -2.33 -14.71
CA ALA A 135 2.54 -3.72 -14.41
C ALA A 135 1.93 -4.16 -13.07
N ALA A 136 2.02 -3.33 -12.03
CA ALA A 136 1.49 -3.67 -10.72
C ALA A 136 -0.05 -3.81 -10.72
N VAL A 137 -0.79 -2.93 -11.39
CA VAL A 137 -2.26 -3.03 -11.46
C VAL A 137 -2.72 -4.16 -12.38
N GLU A 138 -1.96 -4.46 -13.43
CA GLU A 138 -2.23 -5.54 -14.36
C GLU A 138 -2.14 -6.92 -13.69
N ILE A 139 -1.03 -7.19 -12.96
CA ILE A 139 -0.79 -8.49 -12.34
C ILE A 139 -1.44 -8.68 -10.98
N ALA A 140 -1.96 -7.61 -10.37
CA ALA A 140 -2.60 -7.69 -9.05
C ALA A 140 -3.85 -8.57 -9.07
N ASP A 141 -4.03 -9.37 -8.05
CA ASP A 141 -5.26 -10.14 -7.83
C ASP A 141 -6.38 -9.21 -7.33
N GLU A 142 -6.04 -8.18 -6.54
CA GLU A 142 -6.99 -7.17 -6.05
C GLU A 142 -6.44 -5.74 -6.09
N ILE A 143 -7.28 -4.77 -6.45
CA ILE A 143 -6.99 -3.34 -6.41
C ILE A 143 -7.60 -2.73 -5.15
N VAL A 144 -6.77 -2.08 -4.34
CA VAL A 144 -7.20 -1.32 -3.16
C VAL A 144 -7.03 0.16 -3.45
N LEU A 145 -8.15 0.87 -3.59
CA LEU A 145 -8.16 2.32 -3.66
C LEU A 145 -7.83 2.91 -2.29
N VAL A 146 -6.98 3.93 -2.23
CA VAL A 146 -6.62 4.59 -0.97
C VAL A 146 -6.73 6.09 -1.13
N ALA A 147 -7.46 6.76 -0.24
CA ALA A 147 -7.57 8.22 -0.25
C ALA A 147 -7.62 8.80 1.16
N LEU A 148 -7.17 10.05 1.28
CA LEU A 148 -7.55 10.90 2.41
C LEU A 148 -8.93 11.52 2.15
N ASN A 149 -9.71 11.73 3.20
CA ASN A 149 -10.95 12.50 3.16
C ASN A 149 -10.66 13.99 2.96
N LYS A 150 -10.13 14.33 1.77
CA LYS A 150 -9.83 15.68 1.29
C LYS A 150 -10.20 15.78 -0.19
N LYS A 151 -10.80 16.91 -0.60
CA LYS A 151 -11.28 17.14 -1.97
C LYS A 151 -10.23 16.88 -3.05
N ASP A 152 -8.98 17.26 -2.82
CA ASP A 152 -7.89 17.03 -3.77
C ASP A 152 -7.49 15.54 -3.89
N SER A 153 -7.55 14.79 -2.78
CA SER A 153 -7.27 13.36 -2.75
C SER A 153 -8.39 12.55 -3.42
N THR A 154 -9.65 12.88 -3.12
CA THR A 154 -10.82 12.19 -3.68
C THR A 154 -11.00 12.51 -5.17
N LYS A 155 -10.69 13.76 -5.60
CA LYS A 155 -10.67 14.10 -7.03
C LYS A 155 -9.61 13.31 -7.81
N LYS A 156 -8.41 13.12 -7.26
CA LYS A 156 -7.38 12.30 -7.88
C LYS A 156 -7.72 10.81 -7.85
N LEU A 157 -8.47 10.36 -6.83
CA LEU A 157 -9.00 9.01 -6.79
C LEU A 157 -9.97 8.76 -7.94
N ALA A 158 -10.90 9.70 -8.22
CA ALA A 158 -11.81 9.59 -9.37
C ALA A 158 -11.02 9.46 -10.69
N ALA A 159 -10.02 10.30 -10.90
CA ALA A 159 -9.14 10.19 -12.07
C ALA A 159 -8.37 8.85 -12.12
N THR A 160 -8.04 8.26 -10.95
CA THR A 160 -7.43 6.93 -10.89
C THR A 160 -8.42 5.87 -11.38
N VAL A 161 -9.67 5.94 -10.94
CA VAL A 161 -10.75 5.02 -11.38
C VAL A 161 -10.99 5.16 -12.88
N ASP A 162 -11.08 6.39 -13.41
CA ASP A 162 -11.27 6.63 -14.85
C ASP A 162 -10.16 5.95 -15.69
N ILE A 163 -8.91 6.00 -15.23
CA ILE A 163 -7.78 5.35 -15.90
C ILE A 163 -7.90 3.83 -15.83
N LEU A 164 -8.24 3.27 -14.66
CA LEU A 164 -8.39 1.82 -14.50
C LEU A 164 -9.53 1.29 -15.38
N VAL A 165 -10.66 2.01 -15.46
CA VAL A 165 -11.78 1.70 -16.35
C VAL A 165 -11.35 1.77 -17.82
N ALA A 166 -10.63 2.84 -18.23
CA ALA A 166 -10.11 2.97 -19.59
C ALA A 166 -9.11 1.85 -19.98
N GLN A 167 -8.50 1.20 -18.99
CA GLN A 167 -7.62 0.03 -19.18
C GLN A 167 -8.38 -1.31 -19.14
N GLY A 168 -9.71 -1.31 -19.01
CA GLY A 168 -10.53 -2.53 -18.96
C GLY A 168 -10.43 -3.30 -17.64
N LEU A 169 -10.11 -2.60 -16.54
CA LEU A 169 -9.94 -3.21 -15.21
C LEU A 169 -11.17 -3.06 -14.31
N GLU A 170 -12.37 -2.78 -14.87
CA GLU A 170 -13.61 -2.58 -14.11
C GLU A 170 -13.97 -3.78 -13.25
N GLU A 171 -13.85 -4.99 -13.79
CA GLU A 171 -14.16 -6.21 -13.04
C GLU A 171 -13.22 -6.37 -11.82
N LYS A 172 -11.92 -6.13 -12.02
CA LYS A 172 -10.93 -6.19 -10.95
C LYS A 172 -11.19 -5.09 -9.90
N LEU A 173 -11.55 -3.90 -10.36
CA LEU A 173 -11.90 -2.77 -9.48
C LEU A 173 -13.15 -3.06 -8.65
N SER A 174 -14.19 -3.66 -9.24
CA SER A 174 -15.45 -3.97 -8.57
C SER A 174 -15.30 -5.00 -7.43
N ARG A 175 -14.28 -5.84 -7.50
CA ARG A 175 -13.90 -6.76 -6.41
C ARG A 175 -13.09 -6.09 -5.32
N GLY A 176 -12.43 -4.97 -5.65
CA GLY A 176 -11.58 -4.23 -4.73
C GLY A 176 -12.33 -3.45 -3.66
N ILE A 177 -11.58 -2.76 -2.82
CA ILE A 177 -12.12 -1.90 -1.76
C ILE A 177 -11.54 -0.49 -1.83
N LEU A 178 -12.20 0.45 -1.14
CA LEU A 178 -11.65 1.77 -0.86
C LEU A 178 -11.32 1.90 0.63
N ILE A 179 -10.09 2.25 0.96
CA ILE A 179 -9.68 2.71 2.29
C ILE A 179 -9.70 4.25 2.28
N LEU A 180 -10.66 4.84 2.96
CA LEU A 180 -10.84 6.28 3.09
C LEU A 180 -10.39 6.72 4.49
N SER A 181 -9.23 7.36 4.59
CA SER A 181 -8.67 7.78 5.88
C SER A 181 -9.00 9.24 6.19
N GLU A 182 -9.37 9.52 7.43
CA GLU A 182 -9.53 10.89 7.91
C GLU A 182 -8.17 11.62 7.93
N PRO A 183 -8.13 12.92 7.61
CA PRO A 183 -6.87 13.66 7.53
C PRO A 183 -6.18 13.77 8.89
N ALA A 184 -4.85 13.93 8.85
CA ALA A 184 -3.98 14.02 10.03
C ALA A 184 -4.35 15.12 11.04
N ARG A 185 -5.18 16.07 10.66
CA ARG A 185 -5.68 17.11 11.56
C ARG A 185 -7.19 17.01 11.70
N LYS A 186 -7.66 16.78 12.90
CA LYS A 186 -9.08 16.74 13.20
C LYS A 186 -9.64 18.16 13.22
N ALA A 187 -10.64 18.43 12.38
CA ALA A 187 -11.38 19.67 12.43
C ALA A 187 -12.15 19.80 13.76
N ARG A 188 -12.31 21.03 14.25
CA ARG A 188 -13.09 21.29 15.47
C ARG A 188 -14.55 20.91 15.20
N LYS A 189 -15.13 20.06 16.06
CA LYS A 189 -16.53 19.63 15.96
C LYS A 189 -17.46 20.83 15.77
N ASN A 190 -18.40 20.72 14.84
CA ASN A 190 -19.36 21.77 14.44
C ASN A 190 -18.75 23.01 13.74
N SER A 191 -17.46 23.01 13.39
CA SER A 191 -16.90 24.04 12.51
C SER A 191 -17.35 23.81 11.05
N ASP A 192 -17.21 24.85 10.22
CA ASP A 192 -17.51 24.72 8.79
C ASP A 192 -16.55 23.73 8.11
N GLU A 193 -15.30 23.68 8.58
CA GLU A 193 -14.30 22.68 8.13
C GLU A 193 -14.76 21.25 8.48
N TYR A 194 -15.33 21.04 9.67
CA TYR A 194 -15.88 19.76 10.08
C TYR A 194 -17.06 19.33 9.19
N ARG A 195 -18.01 20.25 8.95
CA ARG A 195 -19.17 19.98 8.08
C ARG A 195 -18.74 19.66 6.65
N ALA A 196 -17.78 20.43 6.11
CA ALA A 196 -17.24 20.21 4.78
C ALA A 196 -16.51 18.86 4.68
N SER A 197 -15.85 18.41 5.76
CA SER A 197 -15.19 17.10 5.82
C SER A 197 -16.23 15.96 5.85
N GLU A 198 -17.30 16.09 6.64
CA GLU A 198 -18.41 15.12 6.69
C GLU A 198 -19.09 15.01 5.32
N GLU A 199 -19.42 16.15 4.70
CA GLU A 199 -20.01 16.18 3.36
C GLU A 199 -19.10 15.53 2.31
N ASN A 200 -17.80 15.84 2.31
CA ASN A 200 -16.85 15.22 1.39
C ASN A 200 -16.76 13.70 1.60
N ARG A 201 -16.82 13.25 2.85
CA ARG A 201 -16.83 11.81 3.16
C ARG A 201 -18.06 11.12 2.62
N GLU A 202 -19.26 11.68 2.88
CA GLU A 202 -20.53 11.13 2.41
C GLU A 202 -20.57 11.07 0.88
N GLN A 203 -20.19 12.16 0.20
CA GLN A 203 -20.13 12.22 -1.26
C GLN A 203 -19.10 11.21 -1.81
N THR A 204 -17.96 11.04 -1.15
CA THR A 204 -16.95 10.07 -1.56
C THR A 204 -17.46 8.64 -1.44
N ILE A 205 -18.06 8.28 -0.30
CA ILE A 205 -18.62 6.94 -0.09
C ILE A 205 -19.71 6.67 -1.13
N GLU A 206 -20.66 7.62 -1.32
CA GLU A 206 -21.77 7.46 -2.27
C GLU A 206 -21.26 7.28 -3.70
N HIS A 207 -20.25 8.04 -4.11
CA HIS A 207 -19.67 7.94 -5.44
C HIS A 207 -18.94 6.60 -5.66
N PHE A 208 -18.05 6.21 -4.74
CA PHE A 208 -17.17 5.07 -4.97
C PHE A 208 -17.79 3.71 -4.66
N LYS A 209 -18.90 3.63 -3.90
CA LYS A 209 -19.62 2.36 -3.67
C LYS A 209 -20.10 1.67 -4.96
N HIS A 210 -20.19 2.41 -6.07
CA HIS A 210 -20.56 1.87 -7.39
C HIS A 210 -19.39 1.23 -8.14
N TYR A 211 -18.16 1.49 -7.69
CA TYR A 211 -16.93 1.00 -8.33
C TYR A 211 -16.23 -0.09 -7.53
N VAL A 212 -16.43 -0.11 -6.22
CA VAL A 212 -15.76 -1.06 -5.32
C VAL A 212 -16.77 -1.82 -4.48
N ARG A 213 -16.38 -2.99 -4.01
CA ARG A 213 -17.22 -3.86 -3.18
C ARG A 213 -17.51 -3.25 -1.81
N GLU A 214 -16.53 -2.57 -1.22
CA GLU A 214 -16.63 -2.02 0.12
C GLU A 214 -15.83 -0.72 0.27
N VAL A 215 -16.33 0.19 1.11
CA VAL A 215 -15.62 1.40 1.53
C VAL A 215 -15.39 1.33 3.03
N VAL A 216 -14.12 1.27 3.44
CA VAL A 216 -13.73 1.26 4.86
C VAL A 216 -13.20 2.63 5.25
N VAL A 217 -13.85 3.26 6.22
CA VAL A 217 -13.42 4.56 6.77
C VAL A 217 -12.47 4.33 7.92
N VAL A 218 -11.25 4.87 7.81
CA VAL A 218 -10.24 4.87 8.88
C VAL A 218 -10.32 6.20 9.64
N PRO A 219 -10.60 6.19 10.94
CA PRO A 219 -10.70 7.41 11.73
C PRO A 219 -9.35 8.13 11.85
N TYR A 220 -9.41 9.42 12.18
CA TYR A 220 -8.19 10.16 12.57
C TYR A 220 -7.50 9.49 13.76
N ASP A 221 -6.18 9.33 13.62
CA ASP A 221 -5.32 8.81 14.67
C ASP A 221 -4.00 9.57 14.70
N GLU A 222 -3.67 10.15 15.84
CA GLU A 222 -2.44 10.93 16.03
C GLU A 222 -1.18 10.06 15.86
N ALA A 223 -1.27 8.79 16.21
CA ALA A 223 -0.17 7.83 16.06
C ALA A 223 0.27 7.63 14.61
N LEU A 224 -0.56 8.03 13.63
CA LEU A 224 -0.22 7.97 12.20
C LEU A 224 0.56 9.19 11.69
N ASN A 225 0.75 10.22 12.53
CA ASN A 225 1.49 11.44 12.15
C ASN A 225 3.02 11.31 12.34
N GLY A 226 3.49 10.21 12.92
CA GLY A 226 4.89 9.96 13.17
C GLY A 226 5.66 9.53 11.92
N SER A 227 6.98 9.61 11.98
CA SER A 227 7.88 9.07 10.95
C SER A 227 7.90 7.53 10.92
N ARG A 228 7.44 6.89 11.98
CA ARG A 228 7.31 5.43 12.11
C ARG A 228 5.97 5.08 12.72
N ILE A 229 5.40 3.97 12.27
CA ILE A 229 4.16 3.45 12.81
C ILE A 229 4.48 2.38 13.86
N VAL A 230 4.04 2.61 15.08
CA VAL A 230 4.06 1.62 16.16
C VAL A 230 2.62 1.14 16.34
N TYR A 231 2.37 -0.11 15.98
CA TYR A 231 1.01 -0.68 15.91
C TYR A 231 0.27 -0.62 17.26
N GLU A 232 1.00 -0.80 18.35
CA GLU A 232 0.48 -0.76 19.72
C GLU A 232 -0.02 0.63 20.14
N ASN A 233 0.52 1.69 19.52
CA ASN A 233 0.13 3.07 19.81
C ASN A 233 -1.12 3.51 19.04
N LEU A 234 -1.60 2.69 18.09
CA LEU A 234 -2.82 2.99 17.34
C LEU A 234 -4.04 2.94 18.25
N ALA A 235 -4.94 3.89 18.08
CA ALA A 235 -6.24 3.86 18.73
C ALA A 235 -7.00 2.57 18.38
N PRO A 236 -7.77 1.97 19.31
CA PRO A 236 -8.53 0.75 19.04
C PRO A 236 -9.51 0.88 17.86
N ALA A 237 -10.01 2.09 17.58
CA ALA A 237 -10.87 2.33 16.42
C ALA A 237 -10.10 2.21 15.10
N THR A 238 -8.85 2.69 15.05
CA THR A 238 -7.96 2.57 13.89
C THR A 238 -7.57 1.11 13.66
N GLN A 239 -7.22 0.38 14.73
CA GLN A 239 -6.91 -1.05 14.63
C GLN A 239 -8.10 -1.84 14.07
N ARG A 240 -9.33 -1.56 14.55
CA ARG A 240 -10.56 -2.19 14.05
C ARG A 240 -10.83 -1.86 12.59
N ALA A 241 -10.60 -0.61 12.17
CA ALA A 241 -10.79 -0.19 10.79
C ALA A 241 -9.82 -0.92 9.85
N TYR A 242 -8.53 -1.03 10.23
CA TYR A 242 -7.57 -1.81 9.44
C TYR A 242 -7.82 -3.31 9.48
N LEU A 243 -8.35 -3.84 10.59
CA LEU A 243 -8.79 -5.24 10.62
C LEU A 243 -9.93 -5.49 9.64
N ALA A 244 -10.94 -4.60 9.60
CA ALA A 244 -12.07 -4.69 8.66
C ALA A 244 -11.57 -4.56 7.20
N ALA A 245 -10.74 -3.55 6.90
CA ALA A 245 -10.16 -3.38 5.56
C ALA A 245 -9.34 -4.61 5.13
N THR A 246 -8.54 -5.15 6.06
CA THR A 246 -7.73 -6.34 5.79
C THR A 246 -8.59 -7.58 5.54
N ALA A 247 -9.65 -7.78 6.33
CA ALA A 247 -10.60 -8.87 6.13
C ALA A 247 -11.26 -8.75 4.75
N ALA A 248 -11.76 -7.55 4.43
CA ALA A 248 -12.35 -7.28 3.11
C ALA A 248 -11.38 -7.57 1.96
N ILE A 249 -10.08 -7.19 2.05
CA ILE A 249 -9.07 -7.51 1.04
C ILE A 249 -8.92 -9.04 0.91
N ILE A 250 -8.79 -9.76 2.01
CA ILE A 250 -8.59 -11.22 1.99
C ILE A 250 -9.81 -11.95 1.41
N ASP A 251 -11.02 -11.46 1.64
CA ASP A 251 -12.25 -12.02 1.08
C ASP A 251 -12.35 -11.82 -0.45
N GLY A 252 -11.58 -10.88 -1.01
CA GLY A 252 -11.51 -10.61 -2.45
C GLY A 252 -10.48 -11.43 -3.22
N LEU A 253 -9.54 -12.07 -2.50
CA LEU A 253 -8.47 -12.89 -3.07
C LEU A 253 -8.91 -14.35 -3.23
#